data_583f5037e23d93699894d2c06da6318f
#
_entry.id   583f5037e23d93699894d2c06da6318f
#
_cell.length_a   1.000
_cell.length_b   1.000
_cell.length_c   1.000
_cell.angle_alpha   90.00
_cell.angle_beta   90.00
_cell.angle_gamma   90.00
#
_symmetry.space_group_name_H-M   'P 1'
#
loop_
_entity.id
_entity.type
_entity.pdbx_description
1 polymer ?
#
loop_
_entity_poly.entity_id
_entity_poly.type
_entity_poly.pdbx_seq_one_letter_code
_entity_poly.pdbx_strand_id
1 'polypeptide(L)'
;LFPYTTLFRSKILLKDGELNRTLLASLIFSNPEEQEWSKRTQGEIIREELDALRNQLAQTEALFFMDIPLLFEQDYASWFDETWLVYVNRDVQLERLMKRDQISKEAAESRLNSQWPLERKISLASHSLDNNGNQEQLITQVVQLLDEMCL
;
A
#
# COMPACT_ATOMS: atom_id res chain seq x y z
N LEU A 1 -19.82 6.38 -0.90
CA LEU A 1 -19.66 7.30 -2.04
C LEU A 1 -18.33 8.02 -1.88
N PHE A 2 -17.41 7.79 -2.80
CA PHE A 2 -16.08 8.41 -2.74
C PHE A 2 -16.20 9.95 -2.82
N PRO A 3 -15.40 10.71 -2.05
CA PRO A 3 -15.47 12.19 -2.00
C PRO A 3 -15.28 12.85 -3.37
N TYR A 4 -14.61 12.17 -4.30
CA TYR A 4 -14.39 12.65 -5.67
C TYR A 4 -15.67 12.81 -6.48
N THR A 5 -16.73 12.01 -6.21
CA THR A 5 -17.99 12.13 -6.92
C THR A 5 -18.71 13.44 -6.58
N THR A 6 -18.39 14.05 -5.43
CA THR A 6 -18.93 15.35 -5.02
C THR A 6 -18.22 16.51 -5.70
N LEU A 7 -16.91 16.41 -5.92
CA LEU A 7 -16.08 17.48 -6.51
C LEU A 7 -16.10 17.47 -8.04
N PHE A 8 -15.93 16.30 -8.65
CA PHE A 8 -15.85 16.15 -10.10
C PHE A 8 -17.15 15.64 -10.74
N ARG A 9 -18.14 15.30 -9.91
CA ARG A 9 -19.49 14.82 -10.27
C ARG A 9 -19.44 13.69 -11.32
N SER A 10 -20.45 13.64 -12.20
CA SER A 10 -20.61 12.60 -13.22
C SER A 10 -19.50 12.57 -14.27
N LYS A 11 -18.60 13.56 -14.33
CA LYS A 11 -17.51 13.61 -15.33
C LYS A 11 -16.47 12.51 -15.17
N ILE A 12 -16.26 12.02 -13.95
CA ILE A 12 -15.26 10.98 -13.66
C ILE A 12 -15.86 9.57 -13.64
N LEU A 13 -17.12 9.42 -13.98
CA LEU A 13 -17.76 8.12 -14.08
C LEU A 13 -17.83 7.66 -15.53
N LEU A 14 -17.65 6.38 -15.76
CA LEU A 14 -17.95 5.70 -17.01
C LEU A 14 -19.47 5.57 -17.17
N LYS A 15 -19.92 5.16 -18.36
CA LYS A 15 -21.38 5.02 -18.66
C LYS A 15 -22.07 3.96 -17.80
N ASP A 16 -21.33 2.98 -17.31
CA ASP A 16 -21.77 1.91 -16.41
C ASP A 16 -21.78 2.31 -14.92
N GLY A 17 -21.36 3.53 -14.61
CA GLY A 17 -21.27 4.05 -13.25
C GLY A 17 -19.93 3.77 -12.55
N GLU A 18 -19.03 3.03 -13.18
CA GLU A 18 -17.69 2.77 -12.64
C GLU A 18 -16.80 4.00 -12.70
N LEU A 19 -15.82 4.07 -11.81
CA LEU A 19 -14.87 5.17 -11.74
C LEU A 19 -13.86 5.14 -12.90
N ASN A 20 -13.83 6.20 -13.69
CA ASN A 20 -12.78 6.39 -14.69
C ASN A 20 -11.46 6.80 -14.02
N ARG A 21 -10.69 5.81 -13.59
CA ARG A 21 -9.42 6.00 -12.84
C ARG A 21 -8.39 6.80 -13.62
N THR A 22 -8.33 6.62 -14.94
CA THR A 22 -7.40 7.34 -15.81
C THR A 22 -7.74 8.83 -15.87
N LEU A 23 -9.00 9.16 -16.08
CA LEU A 23 -9.45 10.55 -16.10
C LEU A 23 -9.28 11.22 -14.73
N LEU A 24 -9.65 10.53 -13.65
CA LEU A 24 -9.46 11.03 -12.29
C LEU A 24 -7.98 11.31 -12.00
N ALA A 25 -7.09 10.39 -12.35
CA ALA A 25 -5.65 10.57 -12.21
C ALA A 25 -5.16 11.80 -12.98
N SER A 26 -5.58 11.98 -14.24
CA SER A 26 -5.18 13.14 -15.04
C SER A 26 -5.65 14.47 -14.41
N LEU A 27 -6.85 14.52 -13.86
CA LEU A 27 -7.39 15.71 -13.21
C LEU A 27 -6.63 16.05 -11.91
N ILE A 28 -6.39 15.05 -11.07
CA ILE A 28 -5.65 15.22 -9.82
C ILE A 28 -4.20 15.65 -10.09
N PHE A 29 -3.50 14.95 -10.99
CA PHE A 29 -2.07 15.21 -11.23
C PHE A 29 -1.79 16.44 -12.09
N SER A 30 -2.80 17.03 -12.75
CA SER A 30 -2.64 18.26 -13.52
C SER A 30 -2.65 19.53 -12.65
N ASN A 31 -3.12 19.45 -11.41
CA ASN A 31 -3.24 20.59 -10.50
C ASN A 31 -2.66 20.24 -9.12
N PRO A 32 -1.59 20.92 -8.65
CA PRO A 32 -0.98 20.67 -7.34
C PRO A 32 -1.94 20.83 -6.15
N GLU A 33 -2.88 21.75 -6.22
CA GLU A 33 -3.88 21.96 -5.15
C GLU A 33 -4.85 20.77 -5.06
N GLU A 34 -5.31 20.27 -6.21
CA GLU A 34 -6.16 19.09 -6.30
C GLU A 34 -5.41 17.82 -5.84
N GLN A 35 -4.12 17.74 -6.15
CA GLN A 35 -3.27 16.64 -5.71
C GLN A 35 -3.15 16.62 -4.18
N GLU A 36 -2.86 17.76 -3.56
CA GLU A 36 -2.72 17.86 -2.11
C GLU A 36 -4.07 17.64 -1.39
N TRP A 37 -5.13 18.23 -1.89
CA TRP A 37 -6.48 18.00 -1.37
C TRP A 37 -6.87 16.53 -1.46
N SER A 38 -6.65 15.90 -2.61
CA SER A 38 -6.93 14.47 -2.85
C SER A 38 -6.17 13.59 -1.87
N LYS A 39 -4.87 13.84 -1.71
CA LYS A 39 -3.99 13.11 -0.81
C LYS A 39 -4.46 13.21 0.65
N ARG A 40 -4.81 14.41 1.10
CA ARG A 40 -5.30 14.63 2.46
C ARG A 40 -6.64 13.94 2.69
N THR A 41 -7.62 14.17 1.82
CA THR A 41 -8.98 13.65 1.98
C THR A 41 -9.02 12.12 1.88
N GLN A 42 -8.26 11.53 0.95
CA GLN A 42 -8.13 10.07 0.88
C GLN A 42 -7.43 9.51 2.12
N GLY A 43 -6.36 10.17 2.57
CA GLY A 43 -5.62 9.75 3.75
C GLY A 43 -6.50 9.68 4.99
N GLU A 44 -7.33 10.68 5.22
CA GLU A 44 -8.27 10.72 6.34
C GLU A 44 -9.29 9.57 6.28
N ILE A 45 -9.96 9.40 5.13
CA ILE A 45 -10.96 8.34 4.95
C ILE A 45 -10.34 6.94 5.08
N ILE A 46 -9.19 6.70 4.43
CA ILE A 46 -8.51 5.42 4.51
C ILE A 46 -8.10 5.13 5.97
N ARG A 47 -7.65 6.15 6.68
CA ARG A 47 -7.26 6.03 8.09
C ARG A 47 -8.45 5.64 8.97
N GLU A 48 -9.60 6.29 8.81
CA GLU A 48 -10.82 5.97 9.54
C GLU A 48 -11.31 4.54 9.26
N GLU A 49 -11.33 4.13 7.99
CA GLU A 49 -11.73 2.76 7.59
C GLU A 49 -10.76 1.69 8.11
N LEU A 50 -9.45 1.92 8.04
CA LEU A 50 -8.45 1.01 8.58
C LEU A 50 -8.54 0.89 10.10
N ASP A 51 -8.77 2.00 10.82
CA ASP A 51 -8.93 2.00 12.27
C ASP A 51 -10.20 1.26 12.68
N ALA A 52 -11.32 1.49 11.99
CA ALA A 52 -12.56 0.78 12.23
C ALA A 52 -12.41 -0.74 12.02
N LEU A 53 -11.78 -1.15 10.91
CA LEU A 53 -11.50 -2.56 10.62
C LEU A 53 -10.59 -3.19 11.68
N ARG A 54 -9.49 -2.51 12.04
CA ARG A 54 -8.57 -2.97 13.08
C ARG A 54 -9.31 -3.20 14.41
N ASN A 55 -10.12 -2.23 14.83
CA ASN A 55 -10.87 -2.31 16.08
C ASN A 55 -11.91 -3.43 16.04
N GLN A 56 -12.53 -3.70 14.91
CA GLN A 56 -13.43 -4.84 14.73
C GLN A 56 -12.68 -6.15 14.85
N LEU A 57 -11.56 -6.33 14.13
CA LEU A 57 -10.75 -7.54 14.17
C LEU A 57 -10.21 -7.82 15.57
N ALA A 58 -9.75 -6.81 16.28
CA ALA A 58 -9.25 -6.93 17.66
C ALA A 58 -10.30 -7.42 18.66
N GLN A 59 -11.59 -7.33 18.35
CA GLN A 59 -12.67 -7.84 19.20
C GLN A 59 -13.04 -9.30 18.89
N THR A 60 -12.77 -9.77 17.65
CA THR A 60 -13.23 -11.07 17.17
C THR A 60 -12.10 -12.08 16.99
N GLU A 61 -10.89 -11.60 16.72
CA GLU A 61 -9.75 -12.44 16.35
C GLU A 61 -8.64 -12.37 17.40
N ALA A 62 -8.09 -13.52 17.76
CA ALA A 62 -6.91 -13.60 18.63
C ALA A 62 -5.64 -13.13 17.90
N LEU A 63 -5.59 -13.32 16.59
CA LEU A 63 -4.54 -12.88 15.69
C LEU A 63 -5.13 -12.46 14.36
N PHE A 64 -4.65 -11.36 13.80
CA PHE A 64 -4.99 -10.94 12.45
C PHE A 64 -3.83 -10.21 11.78
N PHE A 65 -3.81 -10.22 10.46
CA PHE A 65 -2.86 -9.47 9.65
C PHE A 65 -3.59 -8.43 8.80
N MET A 66 -2.99 -7.25 8.67
CA MET A 66 -3.46 -6.21 7.77
C MET A 66 -2.36 -5.85 6.77
N ASP A 67 -2.65 -6.00 5.48
CA ASP A 67 -1.74 -5.57 4.40
C ASP A 67 -1.94 -4.08 4.12
N ILE A 68 -0.94 -3.27 4.50
CA ILE A 68 -0.98 -1.81 4.35
C ILE A 68 0.23 -1.33 3.54
N PRO A 69 0.05 -0.97 2.26
CA PRO A 69 1.15 -0.66 1.34
C PRO A 69 2.08 0.47 1.76
N LEU A 70 1.60 1.50 2.42
CA LEU A 70 2.38 2.68 2.85
C LEU A 70 2.41 2.79 4.39
N LEU A 71 2.54 1.66 5.07
CA LEU A 71 2.44 1.55 6.52
C LEU A 71 3.37 2.53 7.25
N PHE A 72 4.64 2.60 6.87
CA PHE A 72 5.62 3.47 7.52
C PHE A 72 5.46 4.92 7.09
N GLU A 73 5.22 5.18 5.80
CA GLU A 73 5.05 6.52 5.24
C GLU A 73 3.83 7.25 5.81
N GLN A 74 2.80 6.51 6.20
CA GLN A 74 1.54 7.03 6.76
C GLN A 74 1.44 6.87 8.28
N ASP A 75 2.53 6.45 8.93
CA ASP A 75 2.63 6.31 10.39
C ASP A 75 1.57 5.37 11.00
N TYR A 76 1.33 4.22 10.32
CA TYR A 76 0.44 3.17 10.84
C TYR A 76 1.16 2.12 11.69
N ALA A 77 2.51 2.09 11.70
CA ALA A 77 3.27 1.05 12.38
C ALA A 77 2.92 0.94 13.88
N SER A 78 2.68 2.08 14.54
CA SER A 78 2.32 2.15 15.95
C SER A 78 0.94 1.54 16.30
N TRP A 79 0.16 1.13 15.30
CA TRP A 79 -1.15 0.52 15.51
C TRP A 79 -1.08 -0.98 15.74
N PHE A 80 0.07 -1.60 15.51
CA PHE A 80 0.27 -3.05 15.52
C PHE A 80 1.36 -3.42 16.49
N ASP A 81 1.22 -4.61 17.09
CA ASP A 81 2.23 -5.16 17.99
C ASP A 81 3.52 -5.49 17.25
N GLU A 82 3.38 -5.95 15.99
CA GLU A 82 4.49 -6.26 15.10
C GLU A 82 4.22 -5.83 13.66
N THR A 83 5.31 -5.58 12.94
CA THR A 83 5.28 -5.22 11.52
C THR A 83 6.20 -6.14 10.73
N TRP A 84 5.66 -6.76 9.68
CA TRP A 84 6.38 -7.66 8.79
C TRP A 84 6.57 -7.01 7.42
N LEU A 85 7.80 -6.78 7.03
CA LEU A 85 8.15 -6.19 5.75
C LEU A 85 8.53 -7.27 4.75
N VAL A 86 7.70 -7.51 3.74
CA VAL A 86 8.08 -8.33 2.58
C VAL A 86 8.84 -7.46 1.60
N TYR A 87 10.09 -7.82 1.29
CA TYR A 87 10.94 -7.01 0.44
C TYR A 87 11.57 -7.81 -0.71
N VAL A 88 11.97 -7.08 -1.73
CA VAL A 88 12.85 -7.56 -2.83
C VAL A 88 13.91 -6.52 -3.11
N ASN A 89 15.02 -6.95 -3.69
CA ASN A 89 16.06 -6.05 -4.20
C ASN A 89 15.47 -5.09 -5.25
N ARG A 90 16.04 -3.88 -5.33
CA ARG A 90 15.54 -2.83 -6.20
C ARG A 90 15.40 -3.23 -7.67
N ASP A 91 16.38 -3.99 -8.20
CA ASP A 91 16.34 -4.44 -9.60
C ASP A 91 15.17 -5.41 -9.85
N VAL A 92 14.95 -6.35 -8.93
CA VAL A 92 13.83 -7.29 -8.97
C VAL A 92 12.50 -6.54 -8.82
N GLN A 93 12.43 -5.54 -7.93
CA GLN A 93 11.24 -4.72 -7.75
C GLN A 93 10.90 -3.94 -9.02
N LEU A 94 11.90 -3.33 -9.65
CA LEU A 94 11.77 -2.59 -10.90
C LEU A 94 11.25 -3.49 -12.04
N GLU A 95 11.88 -4.66 -12.23
CA GLU A 95 11.47 -5.63 -13.24
C GLU A 95 10.02 -6.10 -13.03
N ARG A 96 9.67 -6.50 -11.79
CA ARG A 96 8.32 -6.97 -11.45
C ARG A 96 7.29 -5.87 -11.67
N LEU A 97 7.59 -4.62 -11.30
CA LEU A 97 6.70 -3.47 -11.47
C LEU A 97 6.46 -3.16 -12.95
N MET A 98 7.51 -3.10 -13.75
CA MET A 98 7.42 -2.89 -15.21
C MET A 98 6.56 -3.96 -15.88
N LYS A 99 6.78 -5.23 -15.52
CA LYS A 99 6.03 -6.37 -16.08
C LYS A 99 4.57 -6.38 -15.66
N ARG A 100 4.27 -6.11 -14.40
CA ARG A 100 2.90 -6.11 -13.85
C ARG A 100 2.04 -5.00 -14.46
N ASP A 101 2.59 -3.77 -14.49
CA ASP A 101 1.84 -2.57 -14.86
C ASP A 101 2.02 -2.17 -16.34
N GLN A 102 2.85 -2.91 -17.09
CA GLN A 102 3.17 -2.65 -18.51
C GLN A 102 3.64 -1.20 -18.74
N ILE A 103 4.51 -0.70 -17.87
CA ILE A 103 5.03 0.68 -17.90
C ILE A 103 6.51 0.71 -18.26
N SER A 104 7.00 1.87 -18.69
CA SER A 104 8.42 2.08 -19.00
C SER A 104 9.28 2.06 -17.72
N LYS A 105 10.58 1.90 -17.91
CA LYS A 105 11.55 1.91 -16.82
C LYS A 105 11.52 3.23 -16.05
N GLU A 106 11.48 4.36 -16.76
CA GLU A 106 11.43 5.70 -16.18
C GLU A 106 10.18 5.89 -15.31
N ALA A 107 9.02 5.41 -15.79
CA ALA A 107 7.76 5.47 -15.05
C ALA A 107 7.81 4.58 -13.79
N ALA A 108 8.41 3.40 -13.90
CA ALA A 108 8.59 2.50 -12.76
C ALA A 108 9.56 3.08 -11.71
N GLU A 109 10.70 3.62 -12.14
CA GLU A 109 11.67 4.29 -11.25
C GLU A 109 11.04 5.49 -10.54
N SER A 110 10.26 6.31 -11.24
CA SER A 110 9.52 7.42 -10.63
C SER A 110 8.58 6.96 -9.52
N ARG A 111 7.85 5.86 -9.72
CA ARG A 111 6.97 5.28 -8.69
C ARG A 111 7.75 4.74 -7.50
N LEU A 112 8.86 4.05 -7.73
CA LEU A 112 9.69 3.54 -6.64
C LEU A 112 10.31 4.68 -5.82
N ASN A 113 10.74 5.75 -6.49
CA ASN A 113 11.33 6.92 -5.83
C ASN A 113 10.30 7.77 -5.06
N SER A 114 9.00 7.58 -5.27
CA SER A 114 7.95 8.24 -4.49
C SER A 114 7.70 7.61 -3.12
N GLN A 115 8.27 6.44 -2.85
CA GLN A 115 8.20 5.76 -1.55
C GLN A 115 9.51 5.94 -0.77
N TRP A 116 9.46 5.65 0.52
CA TRP A 116 10.68 5.62 1.32
C TRP A 116 11.66 4.54 0.84
N PRO A 117 12.98 4.78 0.99
CA PRO A 117 14.01 3.79 0.71
C PRO A 117 13.77 2.50 1.50
N LEU A 118 14.06 1.36 0.86
CA LEU A 118 13.87 0.04 1.45
C LEU A 118 14.64 -0.13 2.77
N GLU A 119 15.88 0.36 2.80
CA GLU A 119 16.77 0.28 3.97
C GLU A 119 16.15 0.94 5.20
N ARG A 120 15.46 2.07 5.00
CA ARG A 120 14.72 2.75 6.06
C ARG A 120 13.55 1.92 6.56
N LYS A 121 12.81 1.28 5.67
CA LYS A 121 11.68 0.41 6.04
C LYS A 121 12.15 -0.83 6.78
N ILE A 122 13.25 -1.45 6.33
CA ILE A 122 13.86 -2.62 7.01
C ILE A 122 14.24 -2.26 8.46
N SER A 123 14.82 -1.09 8.69
CA SER A 123 15.22 -0.67 10.04
C SER A 123 14.05 -0.38 10.99
N LEU A 124 12.85 -0.22 10.48
CA LEU A 124 11.64 0.07 11.25
C LEU A 124 10.72 -1.15 11.42
N ALA A 125 10.87 -2.16 10.58
CA ALA A 125 10.07 -3.38 10.66
C ALA A 125 10.53 -4.28 11.82
N SER A 126 9.60 -4.96 12.47
CA SER A 126 9.89 -6.00 13.47
C SER A 126 10.58 -7.19 12.82
N HIS A 127 10.08 -7.59 11.64
CA HIS A 127 10.64 -8.69 10.84
C HIS A 127 10.71 -8.31 9.36
N SER A 128 11.70 -8.88 8.67
CA SER A 128 11.88 -8.68 7.23
C SER A 128 11.90 -10.02 6.50
N LEU A 129 11.04 -10.18 5.50
CA LEU A 129 10.85 -11.38 4.71
C LEU A 129 11.43 -11.16 3.30
N ASP A 130 12.44 -11.95 2.94
CA ASP A 130 13.07 -11.88 1.63
C ASP A 130 12.22 -12.60 0.57
N ASN A 131 11.74 -11.84 -0.41
CA ASN A 131 10.97 -12.33 -1.56
C ASN A 131 11.75 -12.25 -2.88
N ASN A 132 13.10 -12.26 -2.82
CA ASN A 132 13.92 -12.33 -4.04
C ASN A 132 13.89 -13.72 -4.67
N GLY A 133 13.68 -14.75 -3.87
CA GLY A 133 13.62 -16.14 -4.29
C GLY A 133 12.27 -16.58 -4.87
N ASN A 134 11.99 -17.86 -4.73
CA ASN A 134 10.70 -18.45 -5.11
C ASN A 134 9.68 -18.41 -3.97
N GLN A 135 8.44 -18.76 -4.29
CA GLN A 135 7.33 -18.72 -3.33
C GLN A 135 7.54 -19.68 -2.14
N GLU A 136 8.13 -20.85 -2.36
CA GLU A 136 8.37 -21.83 -1.28
C GLU A 136 9.34 -21.29 -0.24
N GLN A 137 10.37 -20.57 -0.65
CA GLN A 137 11.32 -19.92 0.25
C GLN A 137 10.66 -18.84 1.10
N LEU A 138 9.76 -18.04 0.51
CA LEU A 138 9.00 -17.05 1.25
C LEU A 138 8.05 -17.71 2.25
N ILE A 139 7.33 -18.76 1.87
CA ILE A 139 6.45 -19.52 2.76
C ILE A 139 7.23 -20.09 3.94
N THR A 140 8.40 -20.64 3.69
CA THR A 140 9.27 -21.17 4.77
C THR A 140 9.62 -20.10 5.80
N GLN A 141 9.97 -18.88 5.36
CA GLN A 141 10.23 -17.77 6.27
C GLN A 141 9.00 -17.37 7.10
N VAL A 142 7.82 -17.34 6.44
CA VAL A 142 6.56 -17.04 7.14
C VAL A 142 6.25 -18.09 8.20
N VAL A 143 6.37 -19.38 7.86
CA VAL A 143 6.13 -20.48 8.82
C VAL A 143 7.09 -20.40 10.00
N GLN A 144 8.36 -20.16 9.75
CA GLN A 144 9.34 -20.00 10.82
C GLN A 144 8.99 -18.87 11.79
N LEU A 145 8.58 -17.71 11.26
CA LEU A 145 8.16 -16.59 12.12
C LEU A 145 6.90 -16.91 12.94
N LEU A 146 5.92 -17.60 12.32
CA LEU A 146 4.73 -18.04 13.05
C LEU A 146 5.06 -19.02 14.16
N ASP A 147 5.96 -19.98 13.93
CA ASP A 147 6.43 -20.94 14.93
C ASP A 147 7.17 -20.23 16.08
N GLU A 148 8.00 -19.21 15.80
CA GLU A 148 8.69 -18.40 16.80
C GLU A 148 7.71 -17.60 17.68
N MET A 149 6.58 -17.18 17.13
CA MET A 149 5.49 -16.50 17.87
C MET A 149 4.65 -17.48 18.71
N CYS A 150 4.91 -18.77 18.64
CA CYS A 150 4.12 -19.82 19.31
C CYS A 150 2.65 -19.86 18.86
N LEU A 151 2.38 -19.62 17.58
CA LEU A 151 1.03 -19.58 17.00
C LEU A 151 0.73 -20.85 16.19
#